data_2b8b31fc2dfe4a5190aa1ac6d0028311
#
_entry.id   2b8b31fc2dfe4a5190aa1ac6d0028311
#
_cell.length_a   1.000
_cell.length_b   1.000
_cell.length_c   1.000
_cell.angle_alpha   90.00
_cell.angle_beta   90.00
_cell.angle_gamma   90.00
#
_symmetry.space_group_name_H-M   'P 1'
#
loop_
_entity.id
_entity.type
_entity.pdbx_description
1 polymer ?
#
loop_
_entity_poly.entity_id
_entity_poly.type
_entity_poly.pdbx_seq_one_letter_code
_entity_poly.pdbx_strand_id
1 'polypeptide(L)'
;MREDAAWSPILREQGALEELAAIGVEIIRNARNELYLSMRFLDVALNGLFPVADNSIKGIGTDGTLLSFETGYICGWYRRNPVYVNRMILHETFHCLFVHPWSRKKRTEEYWNLACDIAVESLIDGIYKPCVHLPMSPVRVEFYGRLRKKIKVLNAESIYHTMQEMELSEIEYERLCREFCRDDHSRWELSLIHIPSPRDCS
;
A
#
# COMPACT_ATOMS: atom_id res chain seq x y z
N MET A 1 0.88 -9.05 48.78
CA MET A 1 1.34 -7.68 48.40
C MET A 1 2.67 -7.68 47.59
N ARG A 2 2.97 -8.68 46.77
CA ARG A 2 4.16 -8.72 45.89
C ARG A 2 3.83 -9.00 44.42
N GLU A 3 2.59 -9.31 44.07
CA GLU A 3 2.18 -9.55 42.67
C GLU A 3 1.85 -8.25 41.89
N ASP A 4 1.39 -7.20 42.55
CA ASP A 4 1.01 -5.94 41.91
C ASP A 4 2.20 -5.17 41.31
N ALA A 5 3.42 -5.38 41.83
CA ALA A 5 4.62 -4.69 41.37
C ALA A 5 5.14 -5.22 39.99
N ALA A 6 4.87 -6.48 39.65
CA ALA A 6 5.33 -7.09 38.39
C ALA A 6 4.44 -6.72 37.19
N TRP A 7 3.16 -6.42 37.41
CA TRP A 7 2.20 -6.05 36.37
C TRP A 7 2.27 -4.58 35.95
N SER A 8 2.78 -3.71 36.84
CA SER A 8 2.87 -2.25 36.58
C SER A 8 3.68 -1.86 35.33
N PRO A 9 4.84 -2.47 35.00
CA PRO A 9 5.59 -2.16 33.77
C PRO A 9 4.83 -2.64 32.52
N ILE A 10 4.26 -3.85 32.56
CA ILE A 10 3.52 -4.46 31.43
C ILE A 10 2.29 -3.62 31.09
N LEU A 11 1.52 -3.20 32.09
CA LEU A 11 0.35 -2.33 31.90
C LEU A 11 0.71 -0.96 31.33
N ARG A 12 1.88 -0.40 31.72
CA ARG A 12 2.36 0.87 31.14
C ARG A 12 2.79 0.71 29.69
N GLU A 13 3.45 -0.40 29.36
CA GLU A 13 3.87 -0.71 28.01
C GLU A 13 2.68 -0.94 27.09
N GLN A 14 1.67 -1.68 27.55
CA GLN A 14 0.40 -1.88 26.83
C GLN A 14 -0.32 -0.55 26.60
N GLY A 15 -0.45 0.29 27.62
CA GLY A 15 -1.07 1.61 27.48
C GLY A 15 -0.34 2.51 26.49
N ALA A 16 0.99 2.48 26.49
CA ALA A 16 1.78 3.23 25.50
C ALA A 16 1.60 2.73 24.08
N LEU A 17 1.46 1.40 23.87
CA LEU A 17 1.17 0.81 22.55
C LEU A 17 -0.23 1.17 22.07
N GLU A 18 -1.22 1.15 22.95
CA GLU A 18 -2.60 1.55 22.62
C GLU A 18 -2.67 3.04 22.25
N GLU A 19 -1.97 3.90 22.96
CA GLU A 19 -1.88 5.32 22.66
C GLU A 19 -1.22 5.57 21.29
N LEU A 20 -0.11 4.89 21.00
CA LEU A 20 0.54 4.95 19.70
C LEU A 20 -0.36 4.46 18.59
N ALA A 21 -1.12 3.37 18.79
CA ALA A 21 -2.07 2.87 17.82
C ALA A 21 -3.18 3.90 17.52
N ALA A 22 -3.71 4.55 18.55
CA ALA A 22 -4.70 5.62 18.40
C ALA A 22 -4.14 6.82 17.61
N ILE A 23 -2.88 7.23 17.87
CA ILE A 23 -2.19 8.25 17.10
C ILE A 23 -2.06 7.83 15.62
N GLY A 24 -1.68 6.58 15.34
CA GLY A 24 -1.58 6.05 13.98
C GLY A 24 -2.92 6.12 13.22
N VAL A 25 -4.01 5.74 13.86
CA VAL A 25 -5.37 5.86 13.29
C VAL A 25 -5.73 7.32 12.99
N GLU A 26 -5.38 8.24 13.89
CA GLU A 26 -5.64 9.67 13.69
C GLU A 26 -4.81 10.26 12.54
N ILE A 27 -3.55 9.84 12.40
CA ILE A 27 -2.70 10.21 11.25
C ILE A 27 -3.36 9.76 9.95
N ILE A 28 -3.86 8.52 9.86
CA ILE A 28 -4.54 8.00 8.67
C ILE A 28 -5.82 8.78 8.40
N ARG A 29 -6.58 9.12 9.42
CA ARG A 29 -7.79 9.95 9.28
C ARG A 29 -7.47 11.33 8.70
N ASN A 30 -6.44 11.98 9.21
CA ASN A 30 -6.00 13.29 8.72
C ASN A 30 -5.52 13.22 7.27
N ALA A 31 -4.73 12.22 6.92
CA ALA A 31 -4.27 11.98 5.56
C ALA A 31 -5.45 11.74 4.58
N ARG A 32 -6.46 10.97 4.98
CA ARG A 32 -7.68 10.78 4.20
C ARG A 32 -8.45 12.07 3.98
N ASN A 33 -8.57 12.89 5.02
CA ASN A 33 -9.24 14.19 4.91
C ASN A 33 -8.53 15.10 3.91
N GLU A 34 -7.20 15.13 3.92
CA GLU A 34 -6.40 15.90 2.96
C GLU A 34 -6.58 15.38 1.52
N LEU A 35 -6.56 14.05 1.33
CA LEU A 35 -6.82 13.41 0.05
C LEU A 35 -8.25 13.71 -0.44
N TYR A 36 -9.25 13.60 0.42
CA TYR A 36 -10.64 13.92 0.11
C TYR A 36 -10.80 15.38 -0.33
N LEU A 37 -10.25 16.33 0.39
CA LEU A 37 -10.32 17.74 0.03
C LEU A 37 -9.69 18.03 -1.33
N SER A 38 -8.67 17.28 -1.70
CA SER A 38 -7.94 17.44 -2.97
C SER A 38 -8.55 16.65 -4.11
N MET A 39 -9.20 15.50 -3.82
CA MET A 39 -9.69 14.51 -4.80
C MET A 39 -11.04 13.91 -4.35
N ARG A 40 -12.10 14.73 -4.30
CA ARG A 40 -13.43 14.35 -3.79
C ARG A 40 -14.05 13.15 -4.47
N PHE A 41 -13.71 12.88 -5.73
CA PHE A 41 -14.20 11.72 -6.48
C PHE A 41 -13.72 10.38 -5.91
N LEU A 42 -12.70 10.37 -5.05
CA LEU A 42 -12.20 9.18 -4.36
C LEU A 42 -12.87 8.92 -3.01
N ASP A 43 -13.83 9.72 -2.58
CA ASP A 43 -14.43 9.66 -1.24
C ASP A 43 -14.86 8.24 -0.84
N VAL A 44 -15.65 7.59 -1.67
CA VAL A 44 -16.15 6.23 -1.40
C VAL A 44 -15.01 5.22 -1.26
N ALA A 45 -14.00 5.31 -2.12
CA ALA A 45 -12.86 4.38 -2.11
C ALA A 45 -11.94 4.61 -0.89
N LEU A 46 -11.65 5.88 -0.57
CA LEU A 46 -10.83 6.24 0.60
C LEU A 46 -11.50 5.81 1.91
N ASN A 47 -12.83 5.88 2.01
CA ASN A 47 -13.56 5.49 3.20
C ASN A 47 -13.93 4.00 3.24
N GLY A 48 -13.71 3.27 2.16
CA GLY A 48 -13.98 1.83 2.09
C GLY A 48 -12.99 0.96 2.87
N LEU A 49 -11.82 1.48 3.23
CA LEU A 49 -10.79 0.76 3.97
C LEU A 49 -10.78 1.17 5.44
N PHE A 50 -10.94 0.24 6.37
CA PHE A 50 -10.95 0.50 7.81
C PHE A 50 -9.54 0.42 8.39
N PRO A 51 -8.99 1.50 9.01
CA PRO A 51 -7.64 1.50 9.54
C PRO A 51 -7.54 0.67 10.82
N VAL A 52 -6.57 -0.24 10.84
CA VAL A 52 -6.27 -1.13 11.98
C VAL A 52 -4.78 -1.15 12.24
N ALA A 53 -4.37 -0.81 13.46
CA ALA A 53 -2.99 -0.97 13.88
C ALA A 53 -2.68 -2.47 14.02
N ASP A 54 -1.67 -2.91 13.29
CA ASP A 54 -1.24 -4.30 13.25
C ASP A 54 0.28 -4.38 13.10
N ASN A 55 0.95 -4.65 14.19
CA ASN A 55 2.42 -4.73 14.22
C ASN A 55 2.96 -6.09 13.72
N SER A 56 2.10 -7.00 13.24
CA SER A 56 2.52 -8.24 12.60
C SER A 56 2.89 -8.09 11.13
N ILE A 57 2.47 -6.98 10.48
CA ILE A 57 2.84 -6.65 9.10
C ILE A 57 4.04 -5.69 9.07
N LYS A 58 4.66 -5.59 7.90
CA LYS A 58 5.74 -4.62 7.65
C LYS A 58 5.20 -3.43 6.89
N GLY A 59 5.05 -2.30 7.60
CA GLY A 59 4.66 -1.06 6.98
C GLY A 59 3.14 -0.85 6.91
N ILE A 60 2.54 -0.98 5.73
CA ILE A 60 1.11 -0.82 5.47
C ILE A 60 0.67 -1.88 4.46
N GLY A 61 -0.59 -2.29 4.50
CA GLY A 61 -1.15 -3.23 3.52
C GLY A 61 -2.66 -3.35 3.68
N THR A 62 -3.33 -3.93 2.68
CA THR A 62 -4.78 -4.11 2.69
C THR A 62 -5.20 -5.52 2.26
N ASP A 63 -6.33 -5.99 2.80
CA ASP A 63 -7.07 -7.15 2.32
C ASP A 63 -8.29 -6.77 1.48
N GLY A 64 -8.45 -5.47 1.17
CA GLY A 64 -9.61 -4.90 0.48
C GLY A 64 -10.71 -4.38 1.39
N THR A 65 -10.62 -4.62 2.70
CA THR A 65 -11.55 -4.12 3.73
C THR A 65 -10.81 -3.38 4.82
N LEU A 66 -9.73 -3.98 5.33
CA LEU A 66 -8.88 -3.41 6.36
C LEU A 66 -7.68 -2.72 5.72
N LEU A 67 -7.31 -1.58 6.27
CA LEU A 67 -6.03 -0.92 6.05
C LEU A 67 -5.17 -1.20 7.27
N SER A 68 -4.42 -2.28 7.23
CA SER A 68 -3.51 -2.68 8.30
C SER A 68 -2.22 -1.88 8.23
N PHE A 69 -1.69 -1.44 9.38
CA PHE A 69 -0.46 -0.67 9.41
C PHE A 69 0.36 -0.92 10.69
N GLU A 70 1.67 -0.93 10.53
CA GLU A 70 2.60 -0.88 11.63
C GLU A 70 2.68 0.55 12.19
N THR A 71 2.40 0.70 13.47
CA THR A 71 2.24 2.02 14.10
C THR A 71 3.51 2.85 14.04
N GLY A 72 4.68 2.27 14.36
CA GLY A 72 5.96 2.96 14.31
C GLY A 72 6.31 3.44 12.91
N TYR A 73 6.01 2.64 11.90
CA TYR A 73 6.23 2.96 10.49
C TYR A 73 5.42 4.19 10.06
N ILE A 74 4.11 4.20 10.30
CA ILE A 74 3.23 5.32 9.93
C ILE A 74 3.62 6.60 10.67
N CYS A 75 3.83 6.54 11.99
CA CYS A 75 4.26 7.69 12.77
C CYS A 75 5.62 8.25 12.31
N GLY A 76 6.57 7.37 11.98
CA GLY A 76 7.89 7.74 11.47
C GLY A 76 7.83 8.48 10.14
N TRP A 77 7.07 7.98 9.19
CA TRP A 77 6.90 8.64 7.89
C TRP A 77 6.12 9.94 7.99
N TYR A 78 5.06 9.99 8.79
CA TYR A 78 4.29 11.22 9.02
C TYR A 78 5.16 12.35 9.59
N ARG A 79 6.01 12.05 10.59
CA ARG A 79 6.95 13.02 11.15
C ARG A 79 7.97 13.52 10.13
N ARG A 80 8.36 12.68 9.20
CA ARG A 80 9.32 13.02 8.13
C ARG A 80 8.68 13.93 7.08
N ASN A 81 7.54 13.54 6.56
CA ASN A 81 6.71 14.31 5.64
C ASN A 81 5.34 13.62 5.49
N PRO A 82 4.23 14.30 5.87
CA PRO A 82 2.87 13.76 5.75
C PRO A 82 2.49 13.25 4.34
N VAL A 83 3.07 13.85 3.29
CA VAL A 83 2.85 13.44 1.90
C VAL A 83 3.15 11.96 1.67
N TYR A 84 4.11 11.37 2.38
CA TYR A 84 4.37 9.93 2.27
C TYR A 84 3.20 9.09 2.74
N VAL A 85 2.56 9.48 3.85
CA VAL A 85 1.39 8.74 4.37
C VAL A 85 0.19 8.92 3.44
N ASN A 86 -0.03 10.12 2.90
CA ASN A 86 -1.05 10.36 1.89
C ASN A 86 -0.86 9.44 0.67
N ARG A 87 0.38 9.33 0.18
CA ARG A 87 0.70 8.43 -0.95
C ARG A 87 0.45 6.98 -0.61
N MET A 88 0.84 6.51 0.58
CA MET A 88 0.60 5.12 1.03
C MET A 88 -0.88 4.78 1.04
N ILE A 89 -1.72 5.65 1.62
CA ILE A 89 -3.17 5.44 1.65
C ILE A 89 -3.75 5.42 0.24
N LEU A 90 -3.30 6.32 -0.62
CA LEU A 90 -3.75 6.37 -2.02
C LEU A 90 -3.29 5.14 -2.80
N HIS A 91 -2.10 4.63 -2.53
CA HIS A 91 -1.53 3.41 -3.09
C HIS A 91 -2.43 2.20 -2.79
N GLU A 92 -2.74 1.95 -1.52
CA GLU A 92 -3.65 0.88 -1.11
C GLU A 92 -5.06 1.03 -1.70
N THR A 93 -5.55 2.27 -1.74
CA THR A 93 -6.85 2.56 -2.35
C THR A 93 -6.86 2.20 -3.83
N PHE A 94 -5.80 2.50 -4.58
CA PHE A 94 -5.72 2.15 -6.00
C PHE A 94 -5.54 0.65 -6.23
N HIS A 95 -4.84 -0.08 -5.35
CA HIS A 95 -4.81 -1.53 -5.44
C HIS A 95 -6.22 -2.12 -5.38
N CYS A 96 -7.06 -1.62 -4.48
CA CYS A 96 -8.46 -2.06 -4.38
C CYS A 96 -9.30 -1.64 -5.60
N LEU A 97 -9.17 -0.39 -6.07
CA LEU A 97 -9.90 0.10 -7.25
C LEU A 97 -9.56 -0.66 -8.53
N PHE A 98 -8.30 -1.08 -8.69
CA PHE A 98 -7.85 -1.87 -9.84
C PHE A 98 -8.01 -3.38 -9.64
N VAL A 99 -8.55 -3.78 -8.50
CA VAL A 99 -8.82 -5.19 -8.18
C VAL A 99 -7.54 -6.04 -8.15
N HIS A 100 -6.39 -5.44 -7.87
CA HIS A 100 -5.08 -6.10 -7.90
C HIS A 100 -5.00 -7.32 -6.96
N PRO A 101 -5.50 -7.26 -5.70
CA PRO A 101 -5.47 -8.39 -4.77
C PRO A 101 -6.15 -9.66 -5.30
N TRP A 102 -7.12 -9.49 -6.21
CA TRP A 102 -7.94 -10.60 -6.74
C TRP A 102 -7.63 -10.96 -8.19
N SER A 103 -6.69 -10.25 -8.85
CA SER A 103 -6.45 -10.35 -10.30
C SER A 103 -5.18 -11.10 -10.68
N ARG A 104 -4.42 -11.69 -9.73
CA ARG A 104 -3.17 -12.41 -9.99
C ARG A 104 -3.34 -13.59 -10.94
N LYS A 105 -4.38 -14.39 -10.77
CA LYS A 105 -4.64 -15.61 -11.54
C LYS A 105 -3.43 -16.58 -11.51
N LYS A 106 -2.90 -16.95 -12.67
CA LYS A 106 -1.75 -17.85 -12.84
C LYS A 106 -0.40 -17.14 -12.94
N ARG A 107 -0.33 -15.83 -12.66
CA ARG A 107 0.91 -15.04 -12.73
C ARG A 107 1.81 -15.34 -11.54
N THR A 108 3.12 -15.25 -11.75
CA THR A 108 4.12 -15.34 -10.67
C THR A 108 3.89 -14.22 -9.70
N GLU A 109 3.84 -14.55 -8.42
CA GLU A 109 3.43 -13.62 -7.37
C GLU A 109 4.35 -12.40 -7.29
N GLU A 110 5.65 -12.62 -7.19
CA GLU A 110 6.64 -11.56 -7.02
C GLU A 110 6.61 -10.57 -8.18
N TYR A 111 6.52 -11.07 -9.42
CA TYR A 111 6.43 -10.22 -10.62
C TYR A 111 5.07 -9.52 -10.72
N TRP A 112 3.99 -10.18 -10.29
CA TRP A 112 2.67 -9.57 -10.27
C TRP A 112 2.60 -8.43 -9.26
N ASN A 113 3.07 -8.64 -8.03
CA ASN A 113 3.11 -7.64 -6.98
C ASN A 113 3.89 -6.40 -7.44
N LEU A 114 5.11 -6.59 -7.96
CA LEU A 114 5.92 -5.49 -8.48
C LEU A 114 5.21 -4.77 -9.66
N ALA A 115 4.54 -5.49 -10.55
CA ALA A 115 3.81 -4.87 -11.66
C ALA A 115 2.62 -4.02 -11.17
N CYS A 116 1.92 -4.47 -10.14
CA CYS A 116 0.83 -3.73 -9.51
C CYS A 116 1.34 -2.44 -8.87
N ASP A 117 2.46 -2.51 -8.13
CA ASP A 117 3.07 -1.35 -7.48
C ASP A 117 3.54 -0.31 -8.50
N ILE A 118 4.20 -0.76 -9.57
CA ILE A 118 4.63 0.13 -10.65
C ILE A 118 3.43 0.81 -11.31
N ALA A 119 2.34 0.07 -11.55
CA ALA A 119 1.13 0.63 -12.14
C ALA A 119 0.52 1.72 -11.26
N VAL A 120 0.34 1.43 -9.98
CA VAL A 120 -0.21 2.36 -8.99
C VAL A 120 0.69 3.57 -8.81
N GLU A 121 1.98 3.37 -8.59
CA GLU A 121 2.93 4.46 -8.40
C GLU A 121 3.04 5.34 -9.65
N SER A 122 2.96 4.77 -10.87
CA SER A 122 2.97 5.54 -12.11
C SER A 122 1.77 6.48 -12.22
N LEU A 123 0.62 6.07 -11.69
CA LEU A 123 -0.58 6.89 -11.63
C LEU A 123 -0.43 7.99 -10.58
N ILE A 124 0.04 7.65 -9.36
CA ILE A 124 0.24 8.61 -8.27
C ILE A 124 1.28 9.68 -8.67
N ASP A 125 2.38 9.27 -9.33
CA ASP A 125 3.40 10.19 -9.84
C ASP A 125 2.86 11.14 -10.92
N GLY A 126 1.79 10.76 -11.62
CA GLY A 126 1.05 11.60 -12.56
C GLY A 126 0.06 12.57 -11.91
N ILE A 127 -0.19 12.47 -10.62
CA ILE A 127 -1.10 13.35 -9.89
C ILE A 127 -0.34 14.60 -9.40
N TYR A 128 -0.53 15.72 -10.07
CA TYR A 128 0.10 16.99 -9.70
C TYR A 128 -0.69 17.74 -8.63
N LYS A 129 -0.91 17.07 -7.46
CA LYS A 129 -1.55 17.67 -6.29
C LYS A 129 -0.54 17.77 -5.14
N PRO A 130 -0.45 18.92 -4.43
CA PRO A 130 0.53 19.10 -3.35
C PRO A 130 0.49 18.01 -2.28
N CYS A 131 -0.69 17.47 -1.99
CA CYS A 131 -0.89 16.43 -0.96
C CYS A 131 -0.25 15.08 -1.30
N VAL A 132 0.13 14.83 -2.56
CA VAL A 132 0.73 13.55 -3.01
C VAL A 132 1.97 13.73 -3.88
N HIS A 133 2.29 14.97 -4.25
CA HIS A 133 3.40 15.22 -5.18
C HIS A 133 4.77 15.09 -4.47
N LEU A 134 5.59 14.20 -5.01
CA LEU A 134 7.02 14.09 -4.65
C LEU A 134 7.85 14.06 -5.94
N PRO A 135 9.10 14.55 -5.90
CA PRO A 135 10.01 14.41 -7.03
C PRO A 135 10.25 12.94 -7.37
N MET A 136 10.12 12.58 -8.63
CA MET A 136 10.43 11.23 -9.10
C MET A 136 11.92 10.94 -9.01
N SER A 137 12.27 9.74 -8.57
CA SER A 137 13.65 9.27 -8.62
C SER A 137 14.12 9.03 -10.07
N PRO A 138 15.44 9.08 -10.33
CA PRO A 138 15.98 8.70 -11.65
C PRO A 138 15.58 7.28 -12.07
N VAL A 139 15.44 6.35 -11.11
CA VAL A 139 15.02 4.97 -11.37
C VAL A 139 13.61 4.93 -11.95
N ARG A 140 12.67 5.67 -11.37
CA ARG A 140 11.28 5.77 -11.86
C ARG A 140 11.24 6.38 -13.27
N VAL A 141 11.93 7.49 -13.46
CA VAL A 141 11.97 8.18 -14.77
C VAL A 141 12.50 7.26 -15.86
N GLU A 142 13.62 6.57 -15.59
CA GLU A 142 14.23 5.61 -16.51
C GLU A 142 13.27 4.47 -16.83
N PHE A 143 12.74 3.82 -15.81
CA PHE A 143 11.92 2.61 -15.99
C PHE A 143 10.58 2.92 -16.66
N TYR A 144 9.89 3.98 -16.26
CA TYR A 144 8.69 4.44 -16.97
C TYR A 144 8.97 4.78 -18.43
N GLY A 145 10.13 5.38 -18.73
CA GLY A 145 10.56 5.66 -20.10
C GLY A 145 10.74 4.38 -20.93
N ARG A 146 11.28 3.32 -20.33
CA ARG A 146 11.43 2.00 -21.00
C ARG A 146 10.07 1.35 -21.26
N LEU A 147 9.18 1.36 -20.27
CA LEU A 147 7.83 0.81 -20.41
C LEU A 147 7.03 1.53 -21.48
N ARG A 148 7.02 2.87 -21.48
CA ARG A 148 6.26 3.69 -22.46
C ARG A 148 6.72 3.54 -23.92
N LYS A 149 7.92 3.00 -24.16
CA LYS A 149 8.37 2.62 -25.50
C LYS A 149 7.68 1.36 -26.02
N LYS A 150 7.19 0.50 -25.13
CA LYS A 150 6.59 -0.79 -25.46
C LYS A 150 5.06 -0.81 -25.29
N ILE A 151 4.54 -0.11 -24.28
CA ILE A 151 3.11 -0.11 -23.94
C ILE A 151 2.56 1.30 -23.79
N LYS A 152 1.31 1.48 -24.22
CA LYS A 152 0.64 2.80 -24.19
C LYS A 152 0.06 3.12 -22.80
N VAL A 153 -0.40 2.09 -22.08
CA VAL A 153 -1.04 2.22 -20.77
C VAL A 153 -0.26 1.40 -19.76
N LEU A 154 0.15 2.03 -18.67
CA LEU A 154 0.88 1.39 -17.59
C LEU A 154 -0.11 0.73 -16.60
N ASN A 155 -0.81 -0.32 -17.02
CA ASN A 155 -1.59 -1.18 -16.14
C ASN A 155 -0.77 -2.41 -15.72
N ALA A 156 -1.17 -3.06 -14.64
CA ALA A 156 -0.42 -4.17 -14.05
C ALA A 156 -0.19 -5.33 -15.02
N GLU A 157 -1.20 -5.68 -15.82
CA GLU A 157 -1.11 -6.77 -16.80
C GLU A 157 -0.06 -6.49 -17.88
N SER A 158 -0.11 -5.29 -18.47
CA SER A 158 0.82 -4.90 -19.53
C SER A 158 2.25 -4.77 -19.00
N ILE A 159 2.41 -4.22 -17.78
CA ILE A 159 3.71 -4.12 -17.12
C ILE A 159 4.27 -5.50 -16.82
N TYR A 160 3.46 -6.40 -16.25
CA TYR A 160 3.85 -7.78 -15.96
C TYR A 160 4.42 -8.49 -17.20
N HIS A 161 3.67 -8.48 -18.31
CA HIS A 161 4.11 -9.10 -19.56
C HIS A 161 5.38 -8.44 -20.11
N THR A 162 5.44 -7.11 -20.06
CA THR A 162 6.61 -6.36 -20.54
C THR A 162 7.87 -6.67 -19.72
N MET A 163 7.75 -6.80 -18.40
CA MET A 163 8.87 -7.18 -17.54
C MET A 163 9.38 -8.59 -17.83
N GLN A 164 8.48 -9.54 -18.12
CA GLN A 164 8.87 -10.88 -18.55
C GLN A 164 9.61 -10.88 -19.89
N GLU A 165 9.14 -10.08 -20.87
CA GLU A 165 9.82 -9.91 -22.15
C GLU A 165 11.19 -9.22 -22.05
N MET A 166 11.38 -8.39 -21.01
CA MET A 166 12.65 -7.68 -20.79
C MET A 166 13.72 -8.57 -20.17
N GLU A 167 13.33 -9.76 -19.64
CA GLU A 167 14.24 -10.68 -18.96
C GLU A 167 15.12 -9.97 -17.91
N LEU A 168 14.46 -9.26 -16.98
CA LEU A 168 15.15 -8.47 -15.96
C LEU A 168 16.18 -9.31 -15.20
N SER A 169 17.39 -8.79 -15.05
CA SER A 169 18.38 -9.41 -14.17
C SER A 169 17.93 -9.33 -12.71
N GLU A 170 18.43 -10.24 -11.87
CA GLU A 170 18.12 -10.24 -10.43
C GLU A 170 18.44 -8.89 -9.77
N ILE A 171 19.59 -8.30 -10.10
CA ILE A 171 20.00 -6.98 -9.60
C ILE A 171 19.02 -5.88 -10.00
N GLU A 172 18.54 -5.92 -11.23
CA GLU A 172 17.58 -4.94 -11.72
C GLU A 172 16.20 -5.14 -11.05
N TYR A 173 15.75 -6.38 -10.93
CA TYR A 173 14.53 -6.73 -10.23
C TYR A 173 14.55 -6.23 -8.78
N GLU A 174 15.60 -6.53 -8.03
CA GLU A 174 15.75 -6.03 -6.66
C GLU A 174 15.80 -4.49 -6.57
N ARG A 175 16.45 -3.84 -7.56
CA ARG A 175 16.47 -2.36 -7.63
C ARG A 175 15.06 -1.80 -7.80
N LEU A 176 14.23 -2.43 -8.63
CA LEU A 176 12.85 -2.03 -8.85
C LEU A 176 11.99 -2.30 -7.59
N CYS A 177 12.15 -3.46 -6.95
CA CYS A 177 11.46 -3.74 -5.69
C CYS A 177 11.77 -2.70 -4.62
N ARG A 178 13.05 -2.32 -4.44
CA ARG A 178 13.44 -1.26 -3.48
C ARG A 178 12.83 0.10 -3.80
N GLU A 179 12.56 0.38 -5.06
CA GLU A 179 12.00 1.65 -5.51
C GLU A 179 10.47 1.69 -5.41
N PHE A 180 9.80 0.59 -5.78
CA PHE A 180 8.34 0.59 -5.98
C PHE A 180 7.56 -0.12 -4.87
N CYS A 181 8.07 -1.24 -4.32
CA CYS A 181 7.35 -1.97 -3.27
C CYS A 181 7.38 -1.19 -1.95
N ARG A 182 6.25 -0.65 -1.58
CA ARG A 182 6.08 0.25 -0.42
C ARG A 182 5.15 -0.31 0.64
N ASP A 183 4.48 -1.41 0.35
CA ASP A 183 3.42 -2.02 1.11
C ASP A 183 3.65 -3.52 1.31
N ASP A 184 2.78 -4.12 2.12
CA ASP A 184 2.80 -5.54 2.46
C ASP A 184 1.62 -6.24 1.79
N HIS A 185 1.90 -7.01 0.73
CA HIS A 185 0.90 -7.76 -0.03
C HIS A 185 0.53 -9.11 0.61
N SER A 186 1.08 -9.48 1.76
CA SER A 186 0.82 -10.78 2.41
C SER A 186 -0.66 -11.04 2.72
N ARG A 187 -1.46 -9.98 2.77
CA ARG A 187 -2.90 -10.05 3.04
C ARG A 187 -3.76 -10.32 1.80
N TRP A 188 -3.20 -10.24 0.59
CA TRP A 188 -3.98 -10.42 -0.64
C TRP A 188 -4.50 -11.84 -0.80
N GLU A 189 -3.77 -12.85 -0.36
CA GLU A 189 -4.21 -14.25 -0.43
C GLU A 189 -5.38 -14.57 0.51
N LEU A 190 -5.44 -13.92 1.67
CA LEU A 190 -6.53 -14.09 2.64
C LEU A 190 -7.86 -13.58 2.10
N SER A 191 -7.82 -12.56 1.25
CA SER A 191 -8.98 -11.96 0.61
C SER A 191 -9.67 -12.89 -0.41
N LEU A 192 -8.93 -13.81 -1.05
CA LEU A 192 -9.47 -14.78 -2.01
C LEU A 192 -10.41 -15.83 -1.38
N ILE A 193 -10.32 -16.03 -0.07
CA ILE A 193 -11.14 -17.03 0.65
C ILE A 193 -12.57 -16.52 0.88
N HIS A 194 -12.83 -15.23 0.75
CA HIS A 194 -14.09 -14.57 1.12
C HIS A 194 -14.96 -14.11 -0.04
N ILE A 195 -14.57 -14.36 -1.30
CA ILE A 195 -15.43 -14.08 -2.46
C ILE A 195 -16.30 -15.33 -2.69
N PRO A 196 -17.60 -15.30 -2.34
CA PRO A 196 -18.50 -16.40 -2.68
C PRO A 196 -18.50 -16.57 -4.20
N SER A 197 -18.24 -17.79 -4.67
CA SER A 197 -18.41 -18.10 -6.08
C SER A 197 -19.86 -17.81 -6.49
N PRO A 198 -20.12 -17.25 -7.68
CA PRO A 198 -21.50 -17.10 -8.19
C PRO A 198 -22.31 -18.40 -8.23
N ARG A 199 -21.65 -19.55 -8.01
CA ARG A 199 -22.29 -20.87 -7.92
C ARG A 199 -22.78 -21.24 -6.53
N ASP A 200 -22.42 -20.48 -5.49
CA ASP A 200 -22.82 -20.76 -4.11
C ASP A 200 -24.13 -20.04 -3.72
N CYS A 201 -24.77 -19.39 -4.67
CA CYS A 201 -26.05 -18.68 -4.53
C CYS A 201 -27.23 -19.41 -5.24
N SER A 202 -27.16 -20.74 -5.39
CA SER A 202 -28.27 -21.55 -5.96
C SER A 202 -28.86 -22.45 -4.92
#